data_7919b48676a39847442f53cb225a2b46
#
_entry.id   7919b48676a39847442f53cb225a2b46
#
_cell.length_a   1.000
_cell.length_b   1.000
_cell.length_c   1.000
_cell.angle_alpha   90.00
_cell.angle_beta   90.00
_cell.angle_gamma   90.00
#
_symmetry.space_group_name_H-M   'P 1'
#
loop_
_entity.id
_entity.type
_entity.pdbx_description
1 polymer ?
#
loop_
_entity_poly.entity_id
_entity_poly.type
_entity_poly.pdbx_seq_one_letter_code
_entity_poly.pdbx_strand_id
1 'polypeptide(L)'
;LLAAYNGSKTHSLEQIVAFHHDFECIHPFQDGNGRVGRLILFKECLKNNIVPFIIEDDSKLYYYRGLHEWNQEHGYLMDTCLAAQDRSRLYL
;
A
#
# COMPACT_ATOMS: atom_id res chain seq x y z
N LEU A 1 -7.39 13.78 -5.37
CA LEU A 1 -6.79 12.44 -5.25
C LEU A 1 -7.83 11.33 -5.41
N LEU A 2 -8.88 11.34 -4.60
CA LEU A 2 -9.91 10.32 -4.68
C LEU A 2 -10.66 10.35 -6.01
N ALA A 3 -10.93 11.54 -6.55
CA ALA A 3 -11.64 11.67 -7.80
C ALA A 3 -10.86 11.04 -8.97
N ALA A 4 -9.55 11.28 -9.01
CA ALA A 4 -8.70 10.69 -10.05
C ALA A 4 -8.62 9.17 -9.89
N TYR A 5 -8.51 8.69 -8.66
CA TYR A 5 -8.43 7.26 -8.37
C TYR A 5 -9.74 6.56 -8.73
N ASN A 6 -10.87 7.13 -8.31
CA ASN A 6 -12.18 6.52 -8.54
C ASN A 6 -12.64 6.62 -9.99
N GLY A 7 -11.94 7.38 -10.84
CA GLY A 7 -12.24 7.45 -12.27
C GLY A 7 -12.00 6.13 -13.00
N SER A 8 -11.21 5.23 -12.44
CA SER A 8 -10.96 3.90 -13.01
C SER A 8 -11.86 2.86 -12.35
N LYS A 9 -12.34 1.89 -13.14
CA LYS A 9 -13.20 0.82 -12.62
C LYS A 9 -12.42 -0.23 -11.84
N THR A 10 -11.19 -0.52 -12.27
CA THR A 10 -10.30 -1.47 -11.60
C THR A 10 -8.92 -0.86 -11.49
N HIS A 11 -8.15 -1.35 -10.54
CA HIS A 11 -6.80 -0.85 -10.27
C HIS A 11 -5.83 -2.00 -10.16
N SER A 12 -4.63 -1.82 -10.70
CA SER A 12 -3.52 -2.75 -10.50
C SER A 12 -2.94 -2.56 -9.10
N LEU A 13 -2.13 -3.52 -8.66
CA LEU A 13 -1.44 -3.40 -7.38
C LEU A 13 -0.59 -2.13 -7.34
N GLU A 14 0.13 -1.81 -8.41
CA GLU A 14 0.96 -0.61 -8.47
C GLU A 14 0.11 0.66 -8.28
N GLN A 15 -1.05 0.73 -8.92
CA GLN A 15 -1.95 1.86 -8.76
C GLN A 15 -2.46 1.99 -7.33
N ILE A 16 -2.79 0.87 -6.70
CA ILE A 16 -3.26 0.85 -5.31
C ILE A 16 -2.14 1.30 -4.38
N VAL A 17 -0.92 0.82 -4.59
CA VAL A 17 0.24 1.21 -3.78
C VAL A 17 0.56 2.70 -3.98
N ALA A 18 0.45 3.20 -5.21
CA ALA A 18 0.64 4.62 -5.49
C ALA A 18 -0.38 5.49 -4.74
N PHE A 19 -1.63 5.07 -4.74
CA PHE A 19 -2.69 5.75 -3.99
C PHE A 19 -2.38 5.73 -2.49
N HIS A 20 -1.96 4.59 -1.96
CA HIS A 20 -1.59 4.44 -0.56
C HIS A 20 -0.44 5.39 -0.19
N HIS A 21 0.58 5.48 -1.03
CA HIS A 21 1.69 6.40 -0.82
C HIS A 21 1.18 7.85 -0.74
N ASP A 22 0.34 8.24 -1.71
CA ASP A 22 -0.18 9.61 -1.76
C ASP A 22 -1.04 9.92 -0.54
N PHE A 23 -1.83 8.97 -0.08
CA PHE A 23 -2.63 9.11 1.13
C PHE A 23 -1.73 9.36 2.34
N GLU A 24 -0.67 8.58 2.49
CA GLU A 24 0.26 8.72 3.62
C GLU A 24 1.01 10.05 3.55
N CYS A 25 1.31 10.56 2.37
CA CYS A 25 1.96 11.87 2.21
C CYS A 25 1.05 13.01 2.60
N ILE A 26 -0.26 12.88 2.37
CA ILE A 26 -1.24 13.90 2.76
C ILE A 26 -1.44 13.91 4.28
N HIS A 27 -1.33 12.74 4.92
CA HIS A 27 -1.56 12.57 6.35
C HIS A 27 -0.34 11.99 7.07
N PRO A 28 0.85 12.63 7.00
CA PRO A 28 2.10 11.95 7.34
C PRO A 28 2.40 11.81 8.83
N PHE A 29 1.74 12.54 9.71
CA PHE A 29 2.24 12.72 11.07
C PHE A 29 1.37 12.16 12.17
N GLN A 30 0.35 11.38 11.85
CA GLN A 30 -0.53 10.85 12.87
C GLN A 30 -0.55 9.33 12.80
N ASP A 31 -0.27 8.69 13.92
CA ASP A 31 -0.22 7.23 14.02
C ASP A 31 -1.51 6.59 13.52
N GLY A 32 -2.65 7.19 13.85
CA GLY A 32 -3.94 6.71 13.39
C GLY A 32 -4.08 6.71 11.87
N ASN A 33 -3.45 7.67 11.19
CA ASN A 33 -3.52 7.76 9.73
C ASN A 33 -2.74 6.63 9.07
N GLY A 34 -1.62 6.20 9.64
CA GLY A 34 -0.89 5.05 9.14
C GLY A 34 -1.74 3.77 9.19
N ARG A 35 -2.45 3.57 10.29
CA ARG A 35 -3.36 2.42 10.43
C ARG A 35 -4.51 2.49 9.44
N VAL A 36 -5.11 3.65 9.29
CA VAL A 36 -6.20 3.86 8.34
C VAL A 36 -5.72 3.63 6.92
N GLY A 37 -4.56 4.17 6.56
CA GLY A 37 -4.00 4.01 5.23
C GLY A 37 -3.73 2.55 4.89
N ARG A 38 -3.19 1.78 5.84
CA ARG A 38 -2.93 0.35 5.63
C ARG A 38 -4.23 -0.46 5.54
N LEU A 39 -5.26 -0.07 6.29
CA LEU A 39 -6.57 -0.70 6.19
C LEU A 39 -7.22 -0.44 4.83
N ILE A 40 -7.10 0.77 4.32
CA ILE A 40 -7.58 1.12 2.98
C ILE A 40 -6.84 0.31 1.93
N LEU A 41 -5.51 0.16 2.07
CA LEU A 41 -4.70 -0.66 1.18
C LEU A 41 -5.24 -2.10 1.11
N PHE A 42 -5.50 -2.69 2.27
CA PHE A 42 -6.05 -4.04 2.36
C PHE A 42 -7.42 -4.13 1.67
N LYS A 43 -8.30 -3.20 1.96
CA LYS A 43 -9.65 -3.14 1.39
C LYS A 43 -9.61 -2.99 -0.13
N GLU A 44 -8.72 -2.13 -0.64
CA GLU A 44 -8.64 -1.90 -2.09
C GLU A 44 -8.10 -3.13 -2.82
N CYS A 45 -7.21 -3.89 -2.20
CA CYS A 45 -6.78 -5.15 -2.77
C CYS A 45 -7.96 -6.12 -2.91
N LEU A 46 -8.76 -6.26 -1.86
CA LEU A 46 -9.95 -7.12 -1.92
C LEU A 46 -10.92 -6.67 -3.01
N LYS A 47 -11.16 -5.38 -3.10
CA LYS A 47 -12.10 -4.80 -4.07
C LYS A 47 -11.67 -5.09 -5.51
N ASN A 48 -10.37 -5.16 -5.77
CA ASN A 48 -9.83 -5.33 -7.11
C ASN A 48 -9.35 -6.75 -7.38
N ASN A 49 -9.77 -7.73 -6.57
CA ASN A 49 -9.42 -9.15 -6.72
C ASN A 49 -7.91 -9.40 -6.65
N ILE A 50 -7.22 -8.60 -5.87
CA ILE A 50 -5.78 -8.75 -5.60
C ILE A 50 -5.65 -9.37 -4.22
N VAL A 51 -4.73 -10.32 -4.06
CA VAL A 51 -4.49 -10.95 -2.76
C VAL A 51 -4.12 -9.87 -1.75
N PRO A 52 -4.90 -9.69 -0.68
CA PRO A 52 -4.61 -8.67 0.32
C PRO A 52 -3.41 -9.07 1.17
N PHE A 53 -2.77 -8.09 1.79
CA PHE A 53 -1.59 -8.34 2.61
C PHE A 53 -1.53 -7.32 3.75
N ILE A 54 -0.75 -7.67 4.76
CA ILE A 54 -0.54 -6.83 5.95
C ILE A 54 0.95 -6.56 6.05
N ILE A 55 1.32 -5.31 6.32
CA ILE A 55 2.70 -4.93 6.58
C ILE A 55 2.99 -5.27 8.05
N GLU A 56 3.79 -6.30 8.28
CA GLU A 56 4.14 -6.76 9.61
C GLU A 56 5.25 -5.90 10.22
N ASP A 57 5.42 -6.00 11.55
CA ASP A 57 6.36 -5.18 12.29
C ASP A 57 7.81 -5.33 11.81
N ASP A 58 8.21 -6.54 11.42
CA ASP A 58 9.56 -6.79 10.92
C ASP A 58 9.80 -6.20 9.53
N SER A 59 8.75 -5.82 8.83
CA SER A 59 8.84 -5.19 7.50
C SER A 59 8.67 -3.68 7.55
N LYS A 60 8.37 -3.11 8.71
CA LYS A 60 8.02 -1.68 8.79
C LYS A 60 9.13 -0.74 8.35
N LEU A 61 10.38 -1.06 8.66
CA LEU A 61 11.50 -0.21 8.23
C LEU A 61 11.60 -0.15 6.71
N TYR A 62 11.45 -1.29 6.05
CA TYR A 62 11.45 -1.35 4.58
C TYR A 62 10.24 -0.62 4.01
N TYR A 63 9.10 -0.74 4.66
CA TYR A 63 7.88 -0.07 4.26
C TYR A 63 8.04 1.46 4.34
N TYR A 64 8.55 1.98 5.45
CA TYR A 64 8.76 3.42 5.59
C TYR A 64 9.80 3.93 4.60
N ARG A 65 10.85 3.18 4.35
CA ARG A 65 11.83 3.53 3.33
C ARG A 65 11.18 3.59 1.95
N GLY A 66 10.35 2.61 1.64
CA GLY A 66 9.64 2.60 0.36
C GLY A 66 8.73 3.80 0.18
N LEU A 67 8.03 4.19 1.24
CA LEU A 67 7.21 5.41 1.21
C LEU A 67 8.06 6.65 0.97
N HIS A 68 9.19 6.76 1.68
CA HIS A 68 10.08 7.91 1.58
C HIS A 68 10.71 8.02 0.20
N GLU A 69 11.10 6.91 -0.40
CA GLU A 69 11.82 6.84 -1.67
C GLU A 69 10.90 6.72 -2.90
N TRP A 70 9.58 6.69 -2.71
CA TRP A 70 8.62 6.35 -3.77
C TRP A 70 8.83 7.16 -5.04
N ASN A 71 9.01 8.48 -4.92
CA ASN A 71 9.13 9.35 -6.08
C ASN A 71 10.41 9.11 -6.89
N GLN A 72 11.42 8.51 -6.26
CA GLN A 72 12.70 8.22 -6.90
C GLN A 72 12.80 6.78 -7.33
N GLU A 73 12.23 5.86 -6.54
CA GLU A 73 12.30 4.43 -6.81
C GLU A 73 11.07 3.73 -6.25
N HIS A 74 10.15 3.37 -7.15
CA HIS A 74 8.93 2.64 -6.76
C HIS A 74 9.24 1.22 -6.27
N GLY A 75 10.36 0.66 -6.71
CA GLY A 75 10.71 -0.73 -6.43
C GLY A 75 10.80 -1.09 -4.97
N TYR A 76 11.28 -0.17 -4.13
CA TYR A 76 11.41 -0.46 -2.69
C TYR A 76 10.05 -0.77 -2.06
N LEU A 77 9.06 0.08 -2.29
CA LEU A 77 7.74 -0.13 -1.71
C LEU A 77 7.02 -1.29 -2.39
N MET A 78 7.14 -1.41 -3.70
CA MET A 78 6.54 -2.53 -4.43
C MET A 78 7.12 -3.86 -3.96
N ASP A 79 8.43 -3.97 -3.77
CA ASP A 79 9.05 -5.20 -3.29
C ASP A 79 8.56 -5.57 -1.89
N THR A 80 8.44 -4.57 -1.01
CA THR A 80 7.92 -4.80 0.35
C THR A 80 6.48 -5.30 0.30
N CYS A 81 5.65 -4.71 -0.53
CA CYS A 81 4.26 -5.11 -0.68
C CYS A 81 4.14 -6.51 -1.31
N LEU A 82 4.94 -6.80 -2.32
CA LEU A 82 4.94 -8.11 -2.96
C LEU A 82 5.40 -9.21 -2.00
N ALA A 83 6.42 -8.94 -1.19
CA ALA A 83 6.87 -9.89 -0.17
C ALA A 83 5.78 -10.13 0.86
N ALA A 84 5.08 -9.09 1.30
CA ALA A 84 3.97 -9.22 2.23
C ALA A 84 2.82 -10.01 1.61
N GLN A 85 2.55 -9.80 0.32
CA GLN A 85 1.52 -10.53 -0.41
C GLN A 85 1.87 -12.02 -0.52
N ASP A 86 3.13 -12.35 -0.79
CA ASP A 86 3.57 -13.73 -0.85
C ASP A 86 3.40 -14.44 0.49
N ARG A 87 3.70 -13.77 1.60
CA ARG A 87 3.45 -14.32 2.93
C ARG A 87 1.96 -14.56 3.18
N SER A 88 1.12 -13.62 2.76
CA SER A 88 -0.33 -13.75 2.93
C SER A 88 -0.90 -14.94 2.18
N ARG A 89 -0.34 -15.28 1.03
CA ARG A 89 -0.79 -16.45 0.25
C ARG A 89 -0.62 -17.76 0.99
N LEU A 90 0.28 -17.83 1.95
CA LEU A 90 0.45 -19.03 2.77
C LEU A 90 -0.72 -19.26 3.73
N TYR A 91 -1.48 -18.22 4.04
CA TYR A 91 -2.58 -18.27 5.00
C TYR A 91 -3.95 -18.15 4.36
N LEU A 92 -3.98 -17.82 3.11
CA LEU A 92 -5.20 -17.67 2.34
C LEU A 92 -5.36 -18.81 1.32
#